data_8bed73c40d0d7929fb3c89e9f0a568cc
#
_entry.id   8bed73c40d0d7929fb3c89e9f0a568cc
#
_cell.length_a   1.000
_cell.length_b   1.000
_cell.length_c   1.000
_cell.angle_alpha   90.00
_cell.angle_beta   90.00
_cell.angle_gamma   90.00
#
_symmetry.space_group_name_H-M   'P 1'
#
loop_
_entity.id
_entity.type
_entity.pdbx_description
1 polymer ?
#
loop_
_entity_poly.entity_id
_entity_poly.type
_entity_poly.pdbx_seq_one_letter_code
_entity_poly.pdbx_strand_id
1 'polypeptide(L)'
;MSANHLETIKQLAQHLETIIEKIDGLEFCPVTWDDSYRLLRELETAVEQIDNLSEQLDDVLLDDAFCADVQNKAIVENLGEADRCFIDFSMHFSRIYSVLEEEGPKEWYDKDYDYLSAQLKKAKQHLDQILL
;
A
#
# COMPACT_ATOMS: atom_id res chain seq x y z
N MET A 1 4.13 0.69 -24.80
CA MET A 1 3.26 0.26 -23.69
C MET A 1 1.82 0.21 -24.16
N SER A 2 1.08 -0.81 -23.76
CA SER A 2 -0.32 -0.86 -24.13
C SER A 2 -1.10 0.22 -23.39
N ALA A 3 -2.09 0.81 -24.07
CA ALA A 3 -2.95 1.85 -23.47
C ALA A 3 -3.68 1.31 -22.24
N ASN A 4 -4.00 0.00 -22.20
CA ASN A 4 -4.69 -0.64 -21.10
C ASN A 4 -3.84 -0.66 -19.83
N HIS A 5 -2.55 -0.95 -19.95
CA HIS A 5 -1.66 -0.96 -18.78
C HIS A 5 -1.44 0.45 -18.22
N LEU A 6 -1.30 1.44 -19.10
CA LEU A 6 -1.17 2.83 -18.67
C LEU A 6 -2.40 3.30 -17.89
N GLU A 7 -3.58 2.96 -18.40
CA GLU A 7 -4.84 3.30 -17.72
C GLU A 7 -4.95 2.59 -16.37
N THR A 8 -4.57 1.32 -16.30
CA THR A 8 -4.53 0.56 -15.06
C THR A 8 -3.62 1.25 -14.04
N ILE A 9 -2.42 1.66 -14.44
CA ILE A 9 -1.46 2.33 -13.56
C ILE A 9 -2.02 3.66 -13.06
N LYS A 10 -2.69 4.43 -13.92
CA LYS A 10 -3.34 5.69 -13.51
C LYS A 10 -4.41 5.44 -12.46
N GLN A 11 -5.24 4.44 -12.66
CA GLN A 11 -6.29 4.08 -11.71
C GLN A 11 -5.70 3.61 -10.37
N LEU A 12 -4.63 2.82 -10.41
CA LEU A 12 -3.92 2.40 -9.21
C LEU A 12 -3.40 3.61 -8.43
N ALA A 13 -2.77 4.56 -9.12
CA ALA A 13 -2.24 5.76 -8.47
C ALA A 13 -3.33 6.60 -7.82
N GLN A 14 -4.46 6.78 -8.50
CA GLN A 14 -5.60 7.53 -7.96
C GLN A 14 -6.21 6.83 -6.74
N HIS A 15 -6.38 5.52 -6.82
CA HIS A 15 -6.91 4.73 -5.71
C HIS A 15 -5.98 4.78 -4.50
N LEU A 16 -4.69 4.66 -4.74
CA LEU A 16 -3.68 4.74 -3.69
C LEU A 16 -3.71 6.10 -3.00
N GLU A 17 -3.87 7.18 -3.75
CA GLU A 17 -4.00 8.53 -3.19
C GLU A 17 -5.17 8.62 -2.21
N THR A 18 -6.31 8.05 -2.57
CA THR A 18 -7.49 8.01 -1.72
C THR A 18 -7.22 7.21 -0.43
N ILE A 19 -6.52 6.10 -0.54
CA ILE A 19 -6.15 5.28 0.62
C ILE A 19 -5.20 6.04 1.54
N ILE A 20 -4.20 6.73 0.98
CA ILE A 20 -3.25 7.54 1.74
C ILE A 20 -3.98 8.64 2.51
N GLU A 21 -4.89 9.37 1.86
CA GLU A 21 -5.67 10.42 2.51
C GLU A 21 -6.49 9.86 3.67
N LYS A 22 -7.08 8.69 3.49
CA LYS A 22 -7.87 8.05 4.55
C LYS A 22 -7.00 7.67 5.73
N ILE A 23 -5.83 7.07 5.49
CA ILE A 23 -4.92 6.68 6.56
C ILE A 23 -4.35 7.90 7.29
N ASP A 24 -3.98 8.94 6.56
CA ASP A 24 -3.48 10.18 7.17
C ASP A 24 -4.54 10.87 8.03
N GLY A 25 -5.83 10.62 7.77
CA GLY A 25 -6.92 11.14 8.56
C GLY A 25 -7.26 10.32 9.80
N LEU A 26 -6.66 9.15 10.01
CA LEU A 26 -6.92 8.32 11.18
C LEU A 26 -6.20 8.86 12.41
N GLU A 27 -6.87 8.75 13.57
CA GLU A 27 -6.25 9.10 14.85
C GLU A 27 -5.53 7.87 15.42
N PHE A 28 -4.22 7.98 15.55
CA PHE A 28 -3.37 6.89 16.01
C PHE A 28 -2.97 7.05 17.47
N CYS A 29 -3.96 7.33 18.33
CA CYS A 29 -3.75 7.41 19.77
C CYS A 29 -4.82 6.61 20.50
N PRO A 30 -4.91 5.28 20.29
CA PRO A 30 -5.90 4.48 20.98
C PRO A 30 -5.54 4.39 22.47
N VAL A 31 -6.47 4.76 23.32
CA VAL A 31 -6.31 4.73 24.78
C VAL A 31 -7.03 3.52 25.39
N THR A 32 -8.01 2.98 24.66
CA THR A 32 -8.82 1.86 25.11
C THR A 32 -8.76 0.71 24.12
N TRP A 33 -9.18 -0.47 24.56
CA TRP A 33 -9.33 -1.63 23.67
C TRP A 33 -10.31 -1.35 22.52
N ASP A 34 -11.42 -0.64 22.81
CA ASP A 34 -12.41 -0.31 21.77
C ASP A 34 -11.82 0.58 20.70
N ASP A 35 -11.03 1.58 21.08
CA ASP A 35 -10.34 2.46 20.14
C ASP A 35 -9.33 1.69 19.29
N SER A 36 -8.62 0.75 19.92
CA SER A 36 -7.65 -0.10 19.23
C SER A 36 -8.33 -0.99 18.20
N TYR A 37 -9.44 -1.61 18.55
CA TYR A 37 -10.18 -2.45 17.61
C TYR A 37 -10.79 -1.66 16.46
N ARG A 38 -11.24 -0.43 16.73
CA ARG A 38 -11.76 0.46 15.69
C ARG A 38 -10.67 0.81 14.70
N LEU A 39 -9.50 1.17 15.19
CA LEU A 39 -8.33 1.48 14.38
C LEU A 39 -7.92 0.28 13.54
N LEU A 40 -7.87 -0.91 14.14
CA LEU A 40 -7.55 -2.14 13.42
C LEU A 40 -8.52 -2.41 12.28
N ARG A 41 -9.80 -2.21 12.49
CA ARG A 41 -10.80 -2.44 11.44
C ARG A 41 -10.63 -1.48 10.27
N GLU A 42 -10.31 -0.22 10.54
CA GLU A 42 -10.06 0.75 9.48
C GLU A 42 -8.77 0.44 8.72
N LEU A 43 -7.72 0.02 9.42
CA LEU A 43 -6.48 -0.43 8.79
C LEU A 43 -6.70 -1.72 7.98
N GLU A 44 -7.50 -2.64 8.48
CA GLU A 44 -7.84 -3.89 7.79
C GLU A 44 -8.52 -3.60 6.46
N THR A 45 -9.45 -2.65 6.43
CA THR A 45 -10.09 -2.20 5.20
C THR A 45 -9.06 -1.65 4.21
N ALA A 46 -8.11 -0.86 4.70
CA ALA A 46 -7.03 -0.32 3.88
C ALA A 46 -6.14 -1.45 3.33
N VAL A 47 -5.83 -2.46 4.16
CA VAL A 47 -5.04 -3.62 3.73
C VAL A 47 -5.73 -4.38 2.61
N GLU A 48 -7.04 -4.61 2.73
CA GLU A 48 -7.81 -5.27 1.68
C GLU A 48 -7.73 -4.49 0.36
N GLN A 49 -7.85 -3.17 0.43
CA GLN A 49 -7.74 -2.31 -0.75
C GLN A 49 -6.33 -2.35 -1.35
N ILE A 50 -5.30 -2.32 -0.51
CA ILE A 50 -3.91 -2.42 -0.95
C ILE A 50 -3.62 -3.78 -1.59
N ASP A 51 -4.15 -4.86 -1.03
CA ASP A 51 -4.00 -6.19 -1.62
C ASP A 51 -4.65 -6.26 -3.01
N ASN A 52 -5.79 -5.61 -3.20
CA ASN A 52 -6.42 -5.51 -4.52
C ASN A 52 -5.57 -4.73 -5.51
N LEU A 53 -4.94 -3.64 -5.06
CA LEU A 53 -4.01 -2.88 -5.91
C LEU A 53 -2.80 -3.72 -6.28
N SER A 54 -2.27 -4.50 -5.33
CA SER A 54 -1.14 -5.41 -5.57
C SER A 54 -1.50 -6.46 -6.63
N GLU A 55 -2.70 -7.04 -6.56
CA GLU A 55 -3.16 -8.01 -7.56
C GLU A 55 -3.24 -7.39 -8.96
N GLN A 56 -3.78 -6.19 -9.08
CA GLN A 56 -3.88 -5.49 -10.36
C GLN A 56 -2.50 -5.16 -10.92
N LEU A 57 -1.57 -4.77 -10.04
CA LEU A 57 -0.20 -4.48 -10.41
C LEU A 57 0.53 -5.75 -10.88
N ASP A 58 0.31 -6.87 -10.20
CA ASP A 58 0.87 -8.16 -10.56
C ASP A 58 0.37 -8.61 -11.93
N ASP A 59 -0.88 -8.34 -12.28
CA ASP A 59 -1.41 -8.65 -13.61
C ASP A 59 -0.60 -7.96 -14.72
N VAL A 60 -0.17 -6.72 -14.48
CA VAL A 60 0.71 -6.02 -15.42
C VAL A 60 2.10 -6.67 -15.46
N LEU A 61 2.65 -7.03 -14.29
CA LEU A 61 3.97 -7.65 -14.19
C LEU A 61 4.01 -9.08 -14.75
N LEU A 62 2.86 -9.75 -14.85
CA LEU A 62 2.75 -11.09 -15.42
C LEU A 62 2.62 -11.06 -16.95
N ASP A 63 2.47 -9.90 -17.55
CA ASP A 63 2.46 -9.74 -19.01
C ASP A 63 3.89 -9.84 -19.52
N ASP A 64 4.30 -11.02 -19.99
CA ASP A 64 5.66 -11.30 -20.44
C ASP A 64 6.09 -10.41 -21.60
N ALA A 65 5.19 -10.16 -22.54
CA ALA A 65 5.50 -9.30 -23.69
C ALA A 65 5.77 -7.86 -23.24
N PHE A 66 4.97 -7.36 -22.30
CA PHE A 66 5.18 -6.03 -21.74
C PHE A 66 6.50 -5.95 -20.99
N CYS A 67 6.79 -6.91 -20.12
CA CYS A 67 8.00 -6.92 -19.30
C CYS A 67 9.27 -7.17 -20.12
N ALA A 68 9.19 -7.88 -21.24
CA ALA A 68 10.32 -8.18 -22.11
C ALA A 68 10.73 -6.98 -22.98
N ASP A 69 9.85 -6.00 -23.17
CA ASP A 69 10.14 -4.82 -23.98
C ASP A 69 11.12 -3.91 -23.22
N VAL A 70 12.26 -3.66 -23.85
CA VAL A 70 13.35 -2.85 -23.29
C VAL A 70 12.86 -1.42 -22.95
N GLN A 71 11.92 -0.89 -23.72
CA GLN A 71 11.37 0.43 -23.50
C GLN A 71 10.56 0.52 -22.20
N ASN A 72 10.09 -0.61 -21.69
CA ASN A 72 9.29 -0.68 -20.47
C ASN A 72 10.12 -0.97 -19.21
N LYS A 73 11.43 -1.08 -19.33
CA LYS A 73 12.30 -1.49 -18.22
C LYS A 73 12.13 -0.62 -16.97
N ALA A 74 12.16 0.70 -17.14
CA ALA A 74 12.01 1.63 -16.02
C ALA A 74 10.60 1.52 -15.39
N ILE A 75 9.58 1.31 -16.23
CA ILE A 75 8.21 1.13 -15.77
C ILE A 75 8.10 -0.14 -14.92
N VAL A 76 8.65 -1.25 -15.41
CA VAL A 76 8.62 -2.54 -14.70
C VAL A 76 9.35 -2.44 -13.36
N GLU A 77 10.50 -1.76 -13.34
CA GLU A 77 11.24 -1.55 -12.08
C GLU A 77 10.44 -0.75 -11.07
N ASN A 78 9.77 0.33 -11.50
CA ASN A 78 8.93 1.13 -10.60
C ASN A 78 7.70 0.36 -10.11
N LEU A 79 7.10 -0.45 -10.98
CA LEU A 79 5.97 -1.30 -10.56
C LEU A 79 6.42 -2.32 -9.52
N GLY A 80 7.58 -2.94 -9.71
CA GLY A 80 8.13 -3.90 -8.76
C GLY A 80 8.41 -3.27 -7.39
N GLU A 81 8.95 -2.06 -7.37
CA GLU A 81 9.20 -1.34 -6.12
C GLU A 81 7.90 -0.91 -5.42
N ALA A 82 6.90 -0.48 -6.18
CA ALA A 82 5.58 -0.16 -5.62
C ALA A 82 4.94 -1.40 -5.00
N ASP A 83 5.01 -2.55 -5.66
CA ASP A 83 4.48 -3.80 -5.14
C ASP A 83 5.17 -4.23 -3.85
N ARG A 84 6.49 -4.07 -3.79
CA ARG A 84 7.26 -4.34 -2.58
C ARG A 84 6.76 -3.49 -1.42
N CYS A 85 6.48 -2.21 -1.65
CA CYS A 85 5.93 -1.32 -0.62
C CYS A 85 4.54 -1.79 -0.16
N PHE A 86 3.71 -2.28 -1.06
CA PHE A 86 2.39 -2.83 -0.71
C PHE A 86 2.54 -4.07 0.17
N ILE A 87 3.46 -4.96 -0.17
CA ILE A 87 3.73 -6.18 0.61
C ILE A 87 4.23 -5.81 2.01
N ASP A 88 5.18 -4.87 2.11
CA ASP A 88 5.71 -4.41 3.39
C ASP A 88 4.62 -3.77 4.26
N PHE A 89 3.71 -3.01 3.66
CA PHE A 89 2.57 -2.44 4.36
C PHE A 89 1.70 -3.54 4.99
N SER A 90 1.33 -4.54 4.20
CA SER A 90 0.46 -5.63 4.66
C SER A 90 1.13 -6.48 5.73
N MET A 91 2.42 -6.77 5.57
CA MET A 91 3.19 -7.53 6.56
C MET A 91 3.33 -6.78 7.88
N HIS A 92 3.56 -5.49 7.81
CA HIS A 92 3.68 -4.68 9.02
C HIS A 92 2.35 -4.59 9.76
N PHE A 93 1.25 -4.44 9.03
CA PHE A 93 -0.09 -4.48 9.61
C PHE A 93 -0.34 -5.80 10.35
N SER A 94 0.02 -6.93 9.75
CA SER A 94 -0.15 -8.25 10.38
C SER A 94 0.61 -8.34 11.70
N ARG A 95 1.81 -7.75 11.77
CA ARG A 95 2.60 -7.69 12.99
C ARG A 95 1.93 -6.84 14.07
N ILE A 96 1.40 -5.67 13.68
CA ILE A 96 0.65 -4.80 14.59
C ILE A 96 -0.54 -5.55 15.16
N TYR A 97 -1.29 -6.22 14.31
CA TYR A 97 -2.48 -6.98 14.71
C TYR A 97 -2.12 -8.04 15.76
N SER A 98 -1.07 -8.83 15.52
CA SER A 98 -0.64 -9.88 16.43
C SER A 98 -0.20 -9.32 17.79
N VAL A 99 0.57 -8.24 17.79
CA VAL A 99 1.04 -7.61 19.03
C VAL A 99 -0.14 -7.06 19.84
N LEU A 100 -1.11 -6.43 19.16
CA LEU A 100 -2.26 -5.87 19.83
C LEU A 100 -3.15 -6.95 20.44
N GLU A 101 -3.34 -8.08 19.76
CA GLU A 101 -4.09 -9.21 20.31
C GLU A 101 -3.44 -9.81 21.57
N GLU A 102 -2.10 -9.90 21.58
CA GLU A 102 -1.37 -10.53 22.67
C GLU A 102 -1.13 -9.59 23.84
N GLU A 103 -0.81 -8.34 23.59
CA GLU A 103 -0.30 -7.41 24.59
C GLU A 103 -1.20 -6.21 24.87
N GLY A 104 -2.19 -5.97 24.01
CA GLY A 104 -3.10 -4.84 24.15
C GLY A 104 -2.53 -3.50 23.69
N PRO A 105 -3.27 -2.40 23.94
CA PRO A 105 -2.86 -1.06 23.50
C PRO A 105 -1.52 -0.62 24.09
N LYS A 106 -0.64 -0.05 23.25
CA LYS A 106 0.70 0.40 23.64
C LYS A 106 1.08 1.71 22.95
N GLU A 107 2.17 2.32 23.42
CA GLU A 107 2.69 3.58 22.89
C GLU A 107 3.44 3.46 21.56
N TRP A 108 3.56 2.26 21.00
CA TRP A 108 4.31 2.03 19.74
C TRP A 108 3.59 2.54 18.48
N TYR A 109 2.36 2.95 18.63
CA TYR A 109 1.49 3.29 17.49
C TYR A 109 2.02 4.38 16.57
N ASP A 110 2.69 5.40 17.10
CA ASP A 110 3.20 6.50 16.29
C ASP A 110 4.23 6.02 15.26
N LYS A 111 5.15 5.16 15.69
CA LYS A 111 6.18 4.60 14.81
C LYS A 111 5.59 3.69 13.75
N ASP A 112 4.59 2.89 14.14
CA ASP A 112 3.95 1.97 13.23
C ASP A 112 3.11 2.73 12.21
N TYR A 113 2.42 3.77 12.63
CA TYR A 113 1.70 4.66 11.73
C TYR A 113 2.64 5.30 10.72
N ASP A 114 3.75 5.86 11.18
CA ASP A 114 4.73 6.50 10.31
C ASP A 114 5.28 5.51 9.29
N TYR A 115 5.54 4.27 9.70
CA TYR A 115 6.00 3.24 8.80
C TYR A 115 4.95 2.90 7.73
N LEU A 116 3.71 2.65 8.14
CA LEU A 116 2.63 2.33 7.22
C LEU A 116 2.40 3.45 6.22
N SER A 117 2.32 4.69 6.70
CA SER A 117 2.15 5.86 5.84
C SER A 117 3.32 6.02 4.87
N ALA A 118 4.54 5.84 5.34
CA ALA A 118 5.74 5.97 4.52
C ALA A 118 5.77 4.94 3.39
N GLN A 119 5.36 3.70 3.65
CA GLN A 119 5.33 2.66 2.61
C GLN A 119 4.35 3.00 1.49
N LEU A 120 3.17 3.49 1.84
CA LEU A 120 2.18 3.89 0.83
C LEU A 120 2.64 5.10 0.03
N LYS A 121 3.27 6.07 0.67
CA LYS A 121 3.80 7.26 -0.01
C LYS A 121 4.95 6.90 -0.95
N LYS A 122 5.82 5.96 -0.57
CA LYS A 122 6.86 5.45 -1.46
C LYS A 122 6.26 4.76 -2.68
N ALA A 123 5.25 3.92 -2.47
CA ALA A 123 4.56 3.26 -3.58
C ALA A 123 3.98 4.29 -4.54
N LYS A 124 3.34 5.34 -4.01
CA LYS A 124 2.78 6.43 -4.81
C LYS A 124 3.85 7.13 -5.63
N GLN A 125 5.02 7.39 -5.04
CA GLN A 125 6.14 8.02 -5.74
C GLN A 125 6.59 7.17 -6.93
N HIS A 126 6.69 5.85 -6.77
CA HIS A 126 7.08 4.96 -7.86
C HIS A 126 6.04 4.94 -8.98
N LEU A 127 4.76 4.95 -8.64
CA LEU A 127 3.70 5.02 -9.64
C LEU A 127 3.71 6.37 -10.37
N ASP A 128 3.91 7.46 -9.64
CA ASP A 128 3.99 8.80 -10.22
C ASP A 128 5.18 8.95 -11.18
N GLN A 129 6.30 8.30 -10.91
CA GLN A 129 7.46 8.26 -11.80
C GLN A 129 7.10 7.68 -13.16
N ILE A 130 6.24 6.67 -13.19
CA ILE A 130 5.78 6.05 -14.43
C ILE A 130 4.91 7.01 -15.24
N LEU A 131 4.13 7.83 -14.54
CA LEU A 131 3.14 8.72 -15.16
C LEU A 131 3.68 10.08 -15.58
N LEU A 132 4.95 10.34 -15.32
CA LEU A 132 5.59 11.60 -15.70
C LEU A 132 5.77 11.76 -17.26
#